data_1613c0aaad777e6143a6161ec6bd5295
#
_entry.id   1613c0aaad777e6143a6161ec6bd5295
#
_cell.length_a   1.000
_cell.length_b   1.000
_cell.length_c   1.000
_cell.angle_alpha   90.00
_cell.angle_beta   90.00
_cell.angle_gamma   90.00
#
_symmetry.space_group_name_H-M   'P 1'
#
loop_
_entity.id
_entity.type
_entity.pdbx_description
1 polymer ?
#
loop_
_entity_poly.entity_id
_entity_poly.type
_entity_poly.pdbx_seq_one_letter_code
_entity_poly.pdbx_strand_id
1 'polypeptide(L)'
;MANEKQVELRFDDPESWERALGESAPAYGAFCAYRDLGPNRTLRAACRSWRGAGKTAPKVNIPGAWKRWVRKWQWEDRARGFDKAKADQLGFEIEQLRPERLKQLLEP
;
A
#
# COMPACT_ATOMS: atom_id res chain seq x y z
N MET A 1 15.51 27.49 5.26
CA MET A 1 15.08 27.07 5.38
C MET A 1 14.87 26.13 5.51
N ALA A 2 14.90 25.88 5.61
CA ALA A 2 14.64 25.03 5.88
C ALA A 2 13.77 24.36 5.70
N ASN A 3 13.07 24.29 5.80
CA ASN A 3 12.11 23.73 5.72
C ASN A 3 11.98 22.77 5.08
N GLU A 4 12.33 22.83 4.48
CA GLU A 4 12.34 22.06 3.86
C GLU A 4 12.34 20.96 4.22
N LYS A 5 12.78 20.88 4.84
CA LYS A 5 12.89 19.92 5.42
C LYS A 5 11.81 19.46 5.86
N GLN A 6 11.16 20.04 5.94
CA GLN A 6 10.05 19.81 6.31
C GLN A 6 9.38 19.09 5.44
N VAL A 7 9.93 18.36 4.72
CA VAL A 7 9.27 17.47 4.02
C VAL A 7 8.77 16.49 4.95
N GLU A 8 7.69 16.77 5.54
CA GLU A 8 7.09 15.95 6.27
C GLU A 8 6.55 14.95 5.44
N LEU A 9 6.81 13.70 5.62
CA LEU A 9 6.17 12.63 4.93
C LEU A 9 4.77 12.51 5.48
N ARG A 10 3.81 12.96 4.72
CA ARG A 10 2.44 12.83 5.13
C ARG A 10 1.94 11.52 4.62
N PHE A 11 1.85 10.54 5.49
CA PHE A 11 1.47 9.19 5.08
C PHE A 11 -0.03 9.02 4.90
N ASP A 12 -0.79 10.06 5.15
CA ASP A 12 -2.22 10.05 4.85
C ASP A 12 -2.53 10.73 3.53
N ASP A 13 -1.51 11.24 2.82
CA ASP A 13 -1.71 11.84 1.51
C ASP A 13 -2.06 10.78 0.49
N PRO A 14 -2.77 11.16 -0.58
CA PRO A 14 -3.15 10.19 -1.62
C PRO A 14 -1.99 9.45 -2.25
N GLU A 15 -0.79 9.98 -2.16
CA GLU A 15 0.37 9.33 -2.77
C GLU A 15 1.35 8.80 -1.75
N SER A 16 0.94 8.70 -0.49
CA SER A 16 1.85 8.26 0.55
C SER A 16 2.31 6.82 0.36
N TRP A 17 1.58 6.04 -0.40
CA TRP A 17 1.97 4.66 -0.66
C TRP A 17 2.91 4.52 -1.85
N GLU A 18 3.23 5.62 -2.52
CA GLU A 18 4.22 5.60 -3.56
C GLU A 18 5.61 5.69 -2.93
N ARG A 19 6.63 5.48 -3.75
CA ARG A 19 7.98 5.49 -3.22
C ARG A 19 8.31 6.84 -2.60
N ALA A 20 8.75 6.78 -1.35
CA ALA A 20 9.07 7.99 -0.61
C ALA A 20 10.44 8.52 -1.02
N LEU A 21 10.64 9.81 -0.81
CA LEU A 21 11.93 10.43 -1.08
C LEU A 21 12.97 9.78 -0.18
N GLY A 22 14.03 9.28 -0.77
CA GLY A 22 15.09 8.63 -0.01
C GLY A 22 14.84 7.16 0.27
N GLU A 23 13.68 6.64 -0.05
CA GLU A 23 13.39 5.22 0.13
C GLU A 23 14.12 4.43 -0.94
N SER A 24 14.90 3.43 -0.53
CA SER A 24 15.67 2.65 -1.48
C SER A 24 14.74 1.74 -2.30
N ALA A 25 15.22 1.32 -3.46
CA ALA A 25 14.43 0.42 -4.29
C ALA A 25 14.11 -0.90 -3.58
N PRO A 26 15.08 -1.53 -2.86
CA PRO A 26 14.73 -2.74 -2.12
C PRO A 26 13.70 -2.49 -1.03
N ALA A 27 13.80 -1.37 -0.30
CA ALA A 27 12.83 -1.08 0.75
C ALA A 27 11.46 -0.84 0.16
N TYR A 28 11.37 -0.08 -0.93
CA TYR A 28 10.09 0.19 -1.56
C TYR A 28 9.49 -1.08 -2.15
N GLY A 29 10.32 -1.92 -2.78
CA GLY A 29 9.83 -3.18 -3.33
C GLY A 29 9.24 -4.06 -2.25
N ALA A 30 9.92 -4.15 -1.11
CA ALA A 30 9.41 -4.92 0.02
C ALA A 30 8.11 -4.32 0.55
N PHE A 31 8.02 -2.98 0.61
CA PHE A 31 6.78 -2.32 1.01
C PHE A 31 5.65 -2.66 0.04
N CYS A 32 5.93 -2.68 -1.26
CA CYS A 32 4.90 -3.01 -2.24
C CYS A 32 4.36 -4.43 -2.03
N ALA A 33 5.23 -5.38 -1.69
CA ALA A 33 4.79 -6.73 -1.40
C ALA A 33 3.83 -6.74 -0.19
N TYR A 34 4.13 -5.92 0.81
CA TYR A 34 3.29 -5.79 1.99
C TYR A 34 1.98 -5.06 1.66
N ARG A 35 2.09 -3.94 0.96
CA ARG A 35 0.94 -3.11 0.59
C ARG A 35 -0.08 -3.90 -0.22
N ASP A 36 0.40 -4.67 -1.18
CA ASP A 36 -0.49 -5.31 -2.15
C ASP A 36 -1.22 -6.52 -1.60
N LEU A 37 -0.89 -6.96 -0.38
CA LEU A 37 -1.61 -8.07 0.24
C LEU A 37 -3.01 -7.68 0.70
N GLY A 38 -3.28 -6.39 0.86
CA GLY A 38 -4.59 -5.95 1.30
C GLY A 38 -4.74 -5.90 2.82
N PRO A 39 -5.95 -5.66 3.29
CA PRO A 39 -6.17 -5.39 4.73
C PRO A 39 -5.74 -6.49 5.69
N ASN A 40 -5.64 -7.72 5.23
CA ASN A 40 -5.24 -8.82 6.11
C ASN A 40 -3.76 -9.13 6.02
N ARG A 41 -2.97 -8.15 5.62
CA ARG A 41 -1.55 -8.34 5.40
C ARG A 41 -0.78 -8.63 6.68
N THR A 42 0.31 -9.40 6.53
CA THR A 42 1.25 -9.62 7.60
C THR A 42 2.65 -9.50 7.02
N LEU A 43 3.62 -9.19 7.85
CA LEU A 43 5.01 -9.13 7.39
C LEU A 43 5.49 -10.47 6.89
N ARG A 44 5.06 -11.55 7.54
CA ARG A 44 5.48 -12.88 7.14
C ARG A 44 4.98 -13.24 5.75
N ALA A 45 3.71 -12.93 5.49
CA ALA A 45 3.13 -13.19 4.18
C ALA A 45 3.80 -12.33 3.11
N ALA A 46 4.12 -11.08 3.44
CA ALA A 46 4.81 -10.19 2.52
C ALA A 46 6.19 -10.72 2.20
N CYS A 47 6.90 -11.21 3.20
CA CYS A 47 8.23 -11.75 3.00
C CYS A 47 8.19 -13.00 2.13
N ARG A 48 7.19 -13.85 2.33
CA ARG A 48 7.01 -15.02 1.48
C ARG A 48 6.78 -14.62 0.04
N SER A 49 5.90 -13.66 -0.16
CA SER A 49 5.59 -13.18 -1.50
C SER A 49 6.82 -12.58 -2.15
N TRP A 50 7.57 -11.78 -1.41
CA TRP A 50 8.77 -11.14 -1.91
C TRP A 50 9.81 -12.16 -2.37
N ARG A 51 9.92 -13.25 -1.61
CA ARG A 51 10.89 -14.29 -1.93
C ARG A 51 10.37 -15.30 -2.95
N GLY A 52 9.12 -15.19 -3.35
CA GLY A 52 8.52 -16.15 -4.26
C GLY A 52 8.25 -17.49 -3.63
N ALA A 53 8.19 -17.56 -2.30
CA ALA A 53 7.92 -18.82 -1.62
C ALA A 53 6.45 -19.12 -1.62
N GLY A 54 6.10 -20.39 -1.79
CA GLY A 54 4.70 -20.80 -1.77
C GLY A 54 4.13 -20.87 -0.38
N LYS A 55 2.81 -21.06 -0.30
CA LYS A 55 2.11 -21.11 0.98
C LYS A 55 2.55 -22.28 1.84
N THR A 56 3.01 -23.34 1.21
CA THR A 56 3.46 -24.52 1.93
C THR A 56 4.93 -24.47 2.29
N ALA A 57 5.59 -23.37 1.97
CA ALA A 57 7.01 -23.24 2.26
C ALA A 57 7.23 -23.28 3.77
N PRO A 58 8.41 -23.72 4.21
CA PRO A 58 8.71 -23.70 5.64
C PRO A 58 8.67 -22.27 6.16
N LYS A 59 8.66 -22.16 7.48
CA LYS A 59 8.61 -20.89 8.15
C LYS A 59 9.63 -19.93 7.55
N VAL A 60 9.19 -18.74 7.21
CA VAL A 60 10.04 -17.72 6.64
C VAL A 60 10.42 -16.74 7.74
N ASN A 61 11.72 -16.51 7.89
CA ASN A 61 12.20 -15.54 8.87
C ASN A 61 12.13 -14.14 8.25
N ILE A 62 11.68 -13.19 9.03
CA ILE A 62 11.60 -11.80 8.57
C ILE A 62 12.95 -11.14 8.79
N PRO A 63 13.62 -10.66 7.72
CA PRO A 63 14.91 -10.02 7.89
C PRO A 63 14.84 -8.80 8.80
N GLY A 64 15.92 -8.55 9.52
CA GLY A 64 15.97 -7.38 10.39
C GLY A 64 15.78 -6.07 9.65
N ALA A 65 16.25 -6.01 8.40
CA ALA A 65 16.07 -4.81 7.60
C ALA A 65 14.60 -4.47 7.42
N TRP A 66 13.74 -5.48 7.23
CA TRP A 66 12.32 -5.25 7.08
C TRP A 66 11.72 -4.62 8.32
N LYS A 67 12.14 -5.06 9.49
CA LYS A 67 11.62 -4.49 10.74
C LYS A 67 12.00 -3.03 10.87
N ARG A 68 13.20 -2.67 10.43
CA ARG A 68 13.64 -1.28 10.45
C ARG A 68 12.83 -0.47 9.44
N TRP A 69 12.59 -1.01 8.26
CA TRP A 69 11.86 -0.32 7.22
C TRP A 69 10.40 -0.07 7.62
N VAL A 70 9.79 -1.03 8.31
CA VAL A 70 8.41 -0.85 8.78
C VAL A 70 8.28 0.40 9.61
N ARG A 71 9.24 0.63 10.50
CA ARG A 71 9.20 1.83 11.35
C ARG A 71 9.62 3.07 10.62
N LYS A 72 10.73 3.00 9.92
CA LYS A 72 11.28 4.19 9.27
C LYS A 72 10.35 4.72 8.21
N TRP A 73 9.75 3.84 7.43
CA TRP A 73 8.91 4.23 6.32
C TRP A 73 7.43 4.09 6.62
N GLN A 74 7.08 3.80 7.86
CA GLN A 74 5.69 3.76 8.34
C GLN A 74 4.77 2.94 7.45
N TRP A 75 5.16 1.70 7.27
CA TRP A 75 4.46 0.80 6.37
C TRP A 75 2.98 0.66 6.69
N GLU A 76 2.65 0.56 8.01
CA GLU A 76 1.25 0.32 8.38
C GLU A 76 0.35 1.48 7.99
N ASP A 77 0.79 2.69 8.26
CA ASP A 77 -0.02 3.86 7.93
C ASP A 77 -0.15 4.04 6.42
N ARG A 78 0.96 3.84 5.71
CA ARG A 78 0.94 3.98 4.25
C ARG A 78 0.05 2.92 3.61
N ALA A 79 0.12 1.68 4.10
CA ALA A 79 -0.70 0.61 3.55
C ALA A 79 -2.17 0.84 3.84
N ARG A 80 -2.50 1.38 5.03
CA ARG A 80 -3.89 1.72 5.33
C ARG A 80 -4.40 2.81 4.41
N GLY A 81 -3.58 3.80 4.12
CA GLY A 81 -3.95 4.84 3.16
C GLY A 81 -4.23 4.26 1.78
N PHE A 82 -3.40 3.32 1.37
CA PHE A 82 -3.60 2.62 0.10
C PHE A 82 -4.92 1.86 0.09
N ASP A 83 -5.20 1.12 1.17
CA ASP A 83 -6.44 0.36 1.27
C ASP A 83 -7.65 1.28 1.19
N LYS A 84 -7.57 2.42 1.87
CA LYS A 84 -8.67 3.39 1.86
C LYS A 84 -8.89 3.93 0.46
N ALA A 85 -7.82 4.28 -0.24
CA ALA A 85 -7.93 4.80 -1.59
C ALA A 85 -8.53 3.77 -2.53
N LYS A 86 -8.12 2.50 -2.37
CA LYS A 86 -8.68 1.42 -3.19
C LYS A 86 -10.15 1.22 -2.89
N ALA A 87 -10.53 1.26 -1.61
CA ALA A 87 -11.93 1.10 -1.23
C ALA A 87 -12.78 2.25 -1.75
N ASP A 88 -12.26 3.47 -1.67
CA ASP A 88 -12.97 4.65 -2.17
C ASP A 88 -13.16 4.56 -3.68
N GLN A 89 -12.12 4.12 -4.39
CA GLN A 89 -12.21 3.98 -5.84
C GLN A 89 -13.22 2.91 -6.21
N LEU A 90 -13.21 1.77 -5.51
CA LEU A 90 -14.16 0.71 -5.78
C LEU A 90 -15.58 1.17 -5.50
N GLY A 91 -15.76 1.91 -4.40
CA GLY A 91 -17.07 2.46 -4.09
C GLY A 91 -17.58 3.39 -5.16
N PHE A 92 -16.69 4.23 -5.69
CA PHE A 92 -17.05 5.13 -6.77
C PHE A 92 -17.46 4.35 -8.02
N GLU A 93 -16.68 3.31 -8.37
CA GLU A 93 -16.98 2.50 -9.53
C GLU A 93 -18.31 1.77 -9.40
N ILE A 94 -18.58 1.24 -8.18
CA ILE A 94 -19.85 0.58 -7.93
C ILE A 94 -20.99 1.58 -8.07
N GLU A 95 -20.80 2.79 -7.58
CA GLU A 95 -21.82 3.83 -7.69
C GLU A 95 -22.14 4.13 -9.14
N GLN A 96 -21.10 4.13 -10.01
CA GLN A 96 -21.32 4.37 -11.44
C GLN A 96 -22.10 3.24 -12.10
N LEU A 97 -22.11 2.05 -11.50
CA LEU A 97 -22.81 0.91 -12.06
C LEU A 97 -24.23 0.77 -11.55
N ARG A 98 -24.70 1.67 -10.68
CA ARG A 98 -26.07 1.62 -10.23
C ARG A 98 -27.02 1.84 -11.39
N PRO A 99 -28.16 1.17 -11.39
CA PRO A 99 -29.10 1.28 -12.52
C PRO A 99 -29.49 2.72 -12.84
N GLU A 100 -29.69 3.54 -11.85
CA GLU A 100 -30.06 4.95 -12.09
C GLU A 100 -28.98 5.68 -12.85
N ARG A 101 -27.71 5.41 -12.48
CA ARG A 101 -26.60 6.07 -13.14
C ARG A 101 -26.43 5.57 -14.56
N LEU A 102 -26.55 4.27 -14.75
CA LEU A 102 -26.44 3.69 -16.08
C LEU A 102 -27.52 4.23 -17.00
N LYS A 103 -28.71 4.40 -16.46
CA LYS A 103 -29.80 4.95 -17.25
C LYS A 103 -29.50 6.36 -17.69
N GLN A 104 -28.95 7.18 -16.80
CA GLN A 104 -28.58 8.55 -17.15
C GLN A 104 -27.52 8.58 -18.25
N LEU A 105 -26.58 7.65 -18.23
CA LEU A 105 -25.55 7.63 -19.23
C LEU A 105 -26.05 7.17 -20.59
N LEU A 106 -27.11 6.37 -20.61
CA LEU A 106 -27.66 5.84 -21.85
C LEU A 106 -28.72 6.72 -22.48
N GLU A 107 -29.28 7.64 -21.72
CA GLU A 107 -30.31 8.51 -22.28
C GLU A 107 -29.68 9.66 -23.03
N PRO A 108 -30.25 10.07 -24.16
CA PRO A 108 -29.72 11.17 -24.94
C PRO A 108 -29.85 12.50 -24.25
#